data_b305a845c3e3db8b0d63ca61e8774e80
#
_entry.id   b305a845c3e3db8b0d63ca61e8774e80
#
_cell.length_a   1.000
_cell.length_b   1.000
_cell.length_c   1.000
_cell.angle_alpha   90.00
_cell.angle_beta   90.00
_cell.angle_gamma   90.00
#
_symmetry.space_group_name_H-M   'P 1'
#
loop_
_entity.id
_entity.type
_entity.pdbx_description
1 polymer ?
#
loop_
_entity_poly.entity_id
_entity_poly.type
_entity_poly.pdbx_seq_one_letter_code
_entity_poly.pdbx_strand_id
1 'polypeptide(L)'
;TTGVDTVDPDTLGTYTITYTSTDASGNVGTAARTVNVVDTTAPVFTSSSTFVVDEGATAVGTVTATDIQTVTFSISGSDDLTITSDGVLTFVTPADYEAQSDNPVDLPYDGSTYDITATVTATDASSNAATQEITVSIRDVGGLDDNNDTGTATNTNTNSTGTGTATGTGTATGTGTA
;
A
#
# COMPACT_ATOMS: atom_id res chain seq x y z
N THR A 1 30.26 -46.74 -12.98
CA THR A 1 30.08 -45.40 -12.42
C THR A 1 28.71 -45.39 -11.76
N THR A 2 28.66 -45.25 -10.46
CA THR A 2 27.43 -45.09 -9.69
C THR A 2 27.48 -43.72 -9.02
N GLY A 3 26.68 -42.78 -9.51
CA GLY A 3 26.35 -41.62 -8.77
C GLY A 3 24.91 -41.78 -8.27
N VAL A 4 24.70 -41.67 -6.98
CA VAL A 4 23.38 -41.88 -6.35
C VAL A 4 22.93 -40.63 -5.62
N ASP A 5 23.59 -39.50 -5.85
CA ASP A 5 23.18 -38.20 -5.28
C ASP A 5 22.07 -37.65 -6.15
N THR A 6 20.87 -37.52 -5.61
CA THR A 6 19.70 -37.00 -6.31
C THR A 6 19.67 -35.49 -6.12
N VAL A 7 19.62 -34.75 -7.21
CA VAL A 7 19.27 -33.31 -7.19
C VAL A 7 17.75 -33.24 -7.20
N ASP A 8 17.21 -32.57 -6.21
CA ASP A 8 15.80 -32.19 -6.19
C ASP A 8 15.65 -30.80 -6.85
N PRO A 9 15.03 -30.72 -8.04
CA PRO A 9 14.88 -29.43 -8.74
C PRO A 9 13.85 -28.52 -8.09
N ASP A 10 13.00 -29.06 -7.20
CA ASP A 10 11.94 -28.31 -6.53
C ASP A 10 12.36 -27.78 -5.16
N THR A 11 13.56 -28.15 -4.71
CA THR A 11 14.12 -27.68 -3.43
C THR A 11 15.37 -26.84 -3.67
N LEU A 12 15.30 -25.56 -3.30
CA LEU A 12 16.43 -24.65 -3.41
C LEU A 12 17.60 -25.10 -2.55
N GLY A 13 18.80 -25.05 -3.10
CA GLY A 13 19.99 -25.45 -2.36
C GLY A 13 21.18 -25.82 -3.24
N THR A 14 22.26 -26.20 -2.55
CA THR A 14 23.49 -26.67 -3.18
C THR A 14 23.59 -28.17 -3.00
N TYR A 15 23.64 -28.90 -4.10
CA TYR A 15 23.76 -30.36 -4.13
C TYR A 15 25.14 -30.76 -4.63
N THR A 16 25.73 -31.79 -4.02
CA THR A 16 27.00 -32.35 -4.48
C THR A 16 26.75 -33.75 -5.03
N ILE A 17 27.08 -33.99 -6.31
CA ILE A 17 27.01 -35.29 -6.95
C ILE A 17 28.40 -35.89 -6.96
N THR A 18 28.57 -37.04 -6.37
CA THR A 18 29.84 -37.78 -6.34
C THR A 18 29.86 -38.88 -7.38
N TYR A 19 30.81 -38.83 -8.29
CA TYR A 19 31.07 -39.83 -9.29
C TYR A 19 32.18 -40.76 -8.79
N THR A 20 31.95 -42.05 -8.86
CA THR A 20 32.95 -43.05 -8.48
C THR A 20 33.23 -43.94 -9.68
N SER A 21 34.48 -44.19 -9.98
CA SER A 21 34.93 -45.13 -10.99
C SER A 21 35.95 -46.07 -10.37
N THR A 22 35.79 -47.36 -10.65
CA THR A 22 36.69 -48.39 -10.17
C THR A 22 37.36 -49.06 -11.36
N ASP A 23 38.68 -49.21 -11.33
CA ASP A 23 39.43 -49.91 -12.38
C ASP A 23 39.34 -51.47 -12.21
N ALA A 24 39.91 -52.19 -13.17
CA ALA A 24 39.89 -53.63 -13.14
C ALA A 24 40.72 -54.24 -11.99
N SER A 25 41.61 -53.47 -11.37
CA SER A 25 42.43 -53.85 -10.22
C SER A 25 41.78 -53.50 -8.89
N GLY A 26 40.58 -52.88 -8.91
CA GLY A 26 39.84 -52.50 -7.71
C GLY A 26 40.20 -51.09 -7.16
N ASN A 27 41.04 -50.30 -7.86
CA ASN A 27 41.35 -48.94 -7.43
C ASN A 27 40.18 -48.03 -7.73
N VAL A 28 39.82 -47.17 -6.75
CA VAL A 28 38.66 -46.26 -6.82
C VAL A 28 39.13 -44.86 -7.03
N GLY A 29 38.64 -44.22 -8.10
CA GLY A 29 38.74 -42.79 -8.33
C GLY A 29 37.39 -42.11 -8.07
N THR A 30 37.42 -40.92 -7.47
CA THR A 30 36.21 -40.11 -7.21
C THR A 30 36.34 -38.71 -7.79
N ALA A 31 35.22 -38.15 -8.27
CA ALA A 31 35.08 -36.77 -8.66
C ALA A 31 33.76 -36.22 -8.17
N ALA A 32 33.72 -34.96 -7.76
CA ALA A 32 32.51 -34.31 -7.31
C ALA A 32 32.10 -33.20 -8.29
N ARG A 33 30.78 -33.03 -8.45
CA ARG A 33 30.14 -31.92 -9.17
C ARG A 33 29.15 -31.22 -8.26
N THR A 34 29.25 -29.91 -8.17
CA THR A 34 28.26 -29.09 -7.47
C THR A 34 27.15 -28.67 -8.45
N VAL A 35 25.91 -28.76 -8.00
CA VAL A 35 24.71 -28.29 -8.68
C VAL A 35 23.97 -27.36 -7.73
N ASN A 36 23.72 -26.14 -8.16
CA ASN A 36 22.93 -25.16 -7.41
C ASN A 36 21.53 -25.10 -8.01
N VAL A 37 20.51 -25.36 -7.20
CA VAL A 37 19.11 -25.09 -7.52
C VAL A 37 18.81 -23.72 -6.93
N VAL A 38 18.50 -22.76 -7.78
CA VAL A 38 18.28 -21.36 -7.42
C VAL A 38 16.93 -20.90 -7.94
N ASP A 39 16.31 -20.00 -7.22
CA ASP A 39 15.14 -19.28 -7.69
C ASP A 39 15.60 -18.07 -8.52
N THR A 40 15.00 -17.90 -9.68
CA THR A 40 15.22 -16.78 -10.62
C THR A 40 13.91 -16.09 -11.01
N THR A 41 12.81 -16.45 -10.37
CA THR A 41 11.47 -15.92 -10.64
C THR A 41 11.20 -14.75 -9.71
N ALA A 42 10.70 -13.64 -10.24
CA ALA A 42 10.29 -12.52 -9.41
C ALA A 42 8.87 -12.72 -8.86
N PRO A 43 8.56 -12.16 -7.68
CA PRO A 43 7.21 -12.17 -7.12
C PRO A 43 6.16 -11.61 -8.07
N VAL A 44 4.93 -12.13 -7.98
CA VAL A 44 3.78 -11.68 -8.76
C VAL A 44 2.78 -10.98 -7.85
N PHE A 45 2.50 -9.69 -8.12
CA PHE A 45 1.49 -8.93 -7.37
C PHE A 45 0.10 -9.53 -7.54
N THR A 46 -0.65 -9.62 -6.45
CA THR A 46 -2.01 -10.17 -6.39
C THR A 46 -3.03 -9.18 -5.86
N SER A 47 -2.60 -8.09 -5.22
CA SER A 47 -3.47 -6.99 -4.81
C SER A 47 -3.78 -6.04 -5.96
N SER A 48 -4.81 -5.19 -5.76
CA SER A 48 -5.09 -4.05 -6.64
C SER A 48 -3.90 -3.08 -6.67
N SER A 49 -3.75 -2.36 -7.78
CA SER A 49 -2.88 -1.20 -7.90
C SER A 49 -3.58 0.11 -7.54
N THR A 50 -4.87 0.08 -7.21
CA THR A 50 -5.66 1.27 -6.87
C THR A 50 -6.31 1.09 -5.51
N PHE A 51 -6.24 2.14 -4.69
CA PHE A 51 -6.84 2.23 -3.36
C PHE A 51 -7.65 3.52 -3.30
N VAL A 52 -8.76 3.49 -2.58
CA VAL A 52 -9.59 4.70 -2.33
C VAL A 52 -9.78 4.79 -0.83
N VAL A 53 -9.51 5.95 -0.27
CA VAL A 53 -9.62 6.23 1.17
C VAL A 53 -10.32 7.55 1.37
N ASP A 54 -10.96 7.71 2.51
CA ASP A 54 -11.50 8.99 2.93
C ASP A 54 -10.37 9.82 3.57
N GLU A 55 -10.42 11.13 3.47
CA GLU A 55 -9.53 11.98 4.21
C GLU A 55 -9.63 11.72 5.73
N GLY A 56 -8.61 12.13 6.49
CA GLY A 56 -8.47 11.77 7.89
C GLY A 56 -8.00 10.32 8.13
N ALA A 57 -7.97 9.47 7.09
CA ALA A 57 -7.49 8.11 7.20
C ALA A 57 -5.96 8.06 7.36
N THR A 58 -5.48 7.11 8.18
CA THR A 58 -4.06 6.75 8.26
C THR A 58 -3.78 5.42 7.57
N ALA A 59 -4.75 4.53 7.52
CA ALA A 59 -4.63 3.23 6.85
C ALA A 59 -5.07 3.35 5.39
N VAL A 60 -4.28 2.77 4.47
CA VAL A 60 -4.62 2.68 3.04
C VAL A 60 -5.12 1.28 2.71
N GLY A 61 -4.34 0.25 3.04
CA GLY A 61 -4.68 -1.12 2.71
C GLY A 61 -3.49 -2.06 2.81
N THR A 62 -3.56 -3.18 2.10
CA THR A 62 -2.48 -4.16 2.07
C THR A 62 -2.14 -4.51 0.62
N VAL A 63 -0.87 -4.39 0.28
CA VAL A 63 -0.30 -4.88 -0.98
C VAL A 63 0.12 -6.33 -0.77
N THR A 64 -0.21 -7.20 -1.72
CA THR A 64 0.12 -8.62 -1.66
C THR A 64 0.78 -9.08 -2.96
N ALA A 65 1.70 -10.01 -2.83
CA ALA A 65 2.35 -10.71 -3.93
C ALA A 65 2.58 -12.17 -3.54
N THR A 66 2.77 -13.03 -4.53
CA THR A 66 3.05 -14.47 -4.35
C THR A 66 4.35 -14.85 -5.03
N ASP A 67 5.08 -15.74 -4.36
CA ASP A 67 6.29 -16.39 -4.85
C ASP A 67 6.46 -17.73 -4.15
N ILE A 68 7.44 -18.56 -4.58
CA ILE A 68 7.84 -19.79 -3.87
C ILE A 68 8.59 -19.48 -2.57
N GLN A 69 9.13 -18.27 -2.44
CA GLN A 69 9.83 -17.77 -1.27
C GLN A 69 9.05 -16.68 -0.56
N THR A 70 9.50 -16.30 0.63
CA THR A 70 8.95 -15.17 1.37
C THR A 70 9.20 -13.88 0.60
N VAL A 71 8.13 -13.10 0.41
CA VAL A 71 8.16 -11.79 -0.26
C VAL A 71 8.23 -10.69 0.79
N THR A 72 9.04 -9.68 0.53
CA THR A 72 9.11 -8.44 1.31
C THR A 72 8.82 -7.25 0.43
N PHE A 73 8.26 -6.17 1.03
CA PHE A 73 7.83 -4.99 0.31
C PHE A 73 8.60 -3.75 0.71
N SER A 74 8.79 -2.86 -0.26
CA SER A 74 9.29 -1.49 -0.06
C SER A 74 8.55 -0.54 -0.99
N ILE A 75 8.59 0.77 -0.69
CA ILE A 75 7.91 1.82 -1.46
C ILE A 75 8.86 2.95 -1.78
N SER A 76 8.61 3.62 -2.89
CA SER A 76 9.34 4.81 -3.36
C SER A 76 8.42 5.69 -4.21
N GLY A 77 8.83 6.94 -4.43
CA GLY A 77 8.11 7.88 -5.32
C GLY A 77 7.03 8.71 -4.62
N SER A 78 6.83 8.53 -3.31
CA SER A 78 6.01 9.41 -2.47
C SER A 78 6.58 9.49 -1.07
N ASP A 79 6.58 10.68 -0.48
CA ASP A 79 6.96 10.90 0.92
C ASP A 79 5.74 10.79 1.87
N ASP A 80 4.53 10.75 1.31
CA ASP A 80 3.27 10.69 2.06
C ASP A 80 2.88 9.26 2.45
N LEU A 81 3.46 8.26 1.78
CA LEU A 81 3.12 6.86 1.96
C LEU A 81 4.28 6.06 2.55
N THR A 82 3.95 5.11 3.39
CA THR A 82 4.90 4.11 3.90
C THR A 82 4.31 2.71 3.81
N ILE A 83 5.18 1.70 3.67
CA ILE A 83 4.78 0.30 3.61
C ILE A 83 5.65 -0.53 4.56
N THR A 84 5.05 -1.49 5.24
CA THR A 84 5.81 -2.46 6.02
C THR A 84 6.37 -3.57 5.13
N SER A 85 7.36 -4.33 5.63
CA SER A 85 7.86 -5.52 4.94
C SER A 85 6.77 -6.55 4.60
N ASP A 86 5.67 -6.56 5.36
CA ASP A 86 4.54 -7.47 5.16
C ASP A 86 3.46 -6.90 4.23
N GLY A 87 3.70 -5.71 3.64
CA GLY A 87 2.82 -5.09 2.66
C GLY A 87 1.71 -4.20 3.23
N VAL A 88 1.71 -3.89 4.53
CA VAL A 88 0.73 -2.94 5.10
C VAL A 88 1.09 -1.52 4.67
N LEU A 89 0.19 -0.90 3.91
CA LEU A 89 0.34 0.44 3.34
C LEU A 89 -0.42 1.45 4.21
N THR A 90 0.27 2.51 4.62
CA THR A 90 -0.28 3.57 5.47
C THR A 90 0.22 4.93 5.01
N PHE A 91 -0.51 5.99 5.39
CA PHE A 91 0.00 7.35 5.31
C PHE A 91 1.00 7.65 6.43
N VAL A 92 1.99 8.48 6.16
CA VAL A 92 2.94 9.02 7.14
C VAL A 92 2.24 10.02 8.08
N THR A 93 1.36 10.85 7.53
CA THR A 93 0.41 11.71 8.24
C THR A 93 -1.00 11.38 7.78
N PRO A 94 -2.05 11.62 8.58
CA PRO A 94 -3.42 11.42 8.10
C PRO A 94 -3.64 12.10 6.75
N ALA A 95 -4.38 11.42 5.86
CA ALA A 95 -4.75 11.99 4.57
C ALA A 95 -5.55 13.26 4.77
N ASP A 96 -5.22 14.30 4.01
CA ASP A 96 -5.85 15.62 4.06
C ASP A 96 -6.04 16.06 2.60
N TYR A 97 -7.29 16.13 2.16
CA TYR A 97 -7.62 16.43 0.76
C TYR A 97 -7.22 17.85 0.39
N GLU A 98 -7.47 18.82 1.27
CA GLU A 98 -7.21 20.24 1.04
C GLU A 98 -5.71 20.56 1.05
N ALA A 99 -4.93 19.91 1.91
CA ALA A 99 -3.48 20.10 1.95
C ALA A 99 -2.77 19.55 0.72
N GLN A 100 -3.35 18.53 0.07
CA GLN A 100 -2.79 17.87 -1.11
C GLN A 100 -3.28 18.50 -2.42
N SER A 101 -4.43 19.17 -2.41
CA SER A 101 -4.95 19.81 -3.60
C SER A 101 -4.30 21.20 -3.78
N ASP A 102 -3.84 21.52 -5.00
CA ASP A 102 -3.37 22.86 -5.37
C ASP A 102 -4.51 23.92 -5.36
N ASN A 103 -5.68 23.52 -4.93
CA ASN A 103 -6.87 24.38 -4.90
C ASN A 103 -7.33 24.64 -3.45
N PRO A 104 -6.77 25.69 -2.80
CA PRO A 104 -7.09 26.03 -1.40
C PRO A 104 -8.47 26.71 -1.25
N VAL A 105 -9.36 26.55 -2.20
CA VAL A 105 -10.72 27.10 -2.12
C VAL A 105 -11.59 25.95 -1.64
N ASP A 106 -12.21 26.16 -0.47
CA ASP A 106 -13.30 25.34 0.05
C ASP A 106 -14.35 25.11 -1.04
N LEU A 107 -14.12 24.09 -1.87
CA LEU A 107 -15.15 23.62 -2.77
C LEU A 107 -16.11 22.79 -1.93
N PRO A 108 -17.42 23.01 -2.04
CA PRO A 108 -18.37 22.16 -1.37
C PRO A 108 -18.10 20.70 -1.82
N TYR A 109 -18.18 19.75 -0.89
CA TYR A 109 -18.08 18.32 -1.15
C TYR A 109 -18.72 17.98 -2.50
N ASP A 110 -17.92 17.67 -3.48
CA ASP A 110 -18.34 17.34 -4.84
C ASP A 110 -18.03 15.90 -5.24
N GLY A 111 -17.43 15.13 -4.30
CA GLY A 111 -16.98 13.76 -4.53
C GLY A 111 -15.69 13.67 -5.33
N SER A 112 -14.94 14.76 -5.43
CA SER A 112 -13.62 14.78 -6.06
C SER A 112 -12.64 13.89 -5.28
N THR A 113 -11.56 13.47 -5.96
CA THR A 113 -10.45 12.74 -5.37
C THR A 113 -9.14 13.42 -5.72
N TYR A 114 -8.19 13.35 -4.80
CA TYR A 114 -6.80 13.65 -5.05
C TYR A 114 -5.99 12.36 -5.11
N ASP A 115 -5.15 12.20 -6.13
CA ASP A 115 -4.42 10.97 -6.38
C ASP A 115 -2.94 11.10 -5.99
N ILE A 116 -2.47 10.23 -5.12
CA ILE A 116 -1.06 10.03 -4.82
C ILE A 116 -0.59 8.76 -5.54
N THR A 117 0.51 8.87 -6.29
CA THR A 117 1.13 7.73 -6.96
C THR A 117 2.45 7.36 -6.29
N ALA A 118 2.74 6.07 -6.23
CA ALA A 118 3.99 5.54 -5.71
C ALA A 118 4.34 4.22 -6.38
N THR A 119 5.61 3.82 -6.29
CA THR A 119 6.08 2.52 -6.78
C THR A 119 6.35 1.59 -5.61
N VAL A 120 5.64 0.47 -5.57
CA VAL A 120 5.92 -0.63 -4.65
C VAL A 120 6.82 -1.64 -5.32
N THR A 121 7.85 -2.08 -4.60
CA THR A 121 8.74 -3.16 -4.99
C THR A 121 8.50 -4.37 -4.10
N ALA A 122 8.22 -5.52 -4.70
CA ALA A 122 8.15 -6.81 -4.04
C ALA A 122 9.44 -7.58 -4.33
N THR A 123 10.12 -8.06 -3.29
CA THR A 123 11.41 -8.76 -3.41
C THR A 123 11.35 -10.08 -2.65
N ASP A 124 11.82 -11.17 -3.28
CA ASP A 124 11.95 -12.49 -2.65
C ASP A 124 13.27 -12.64 -1.88
N ALA A 125 13.47 -13.81 -1.25
CA ALA A 125 14.68 -14.11 -0.51
C ALA A 125 15.91 -14.36 -1.40
N SER A 126 15.72 -14.62 -2.71
CA SER A 126 16.79 -14.73 -3.71
C SER A 126 17.16 -13.40 -4.36
N SER A 127 16.49 -12.30 -3.95
CA SER A 127 16.66 -10.94 -4.49
C SER A 127 16.11 -10.75 -5.90
N ASN A 128 15.19 -11.62 -6.35
CA ASN A 128 14.41 -11.31 -7.53
C ASN A 128 13.32 -10.31 -7.14
N ALA A 129 13.08 -9.30 -7.97
CA ALA A 129 12.19 -8.20 -7.65
C ALA A 129 11.22 -7.89 -8.79
N ALA A 130 10.00 -7.53 -8.42
CA ALA A 130 8.99 -6.97 -9.29
C ALA A 130 8.53 -5.62 -8.74
N THR A 131 8.07 -4.73 -9.61
CA THR A 131 7.54 -3.42 -9.24
C THR A 131 6.12 -3.24 -9.73
N GLN A 132 5.31 -2.51 -8.96
CA GLN A 132 3.97 -2.10 -9.32
C GLN A 132 3.79 -0.62 -8.97
N GLU A 133 3.36 0.19 -9.92
CA GLU A 133 2.85 1.53 -9.64
C GLU A 133 1.47 1.38 -8.99
N ILE A 134 1.27 2.08 -7.86
CA ILE A 134 0.00 2.16 -7.16
C ILE A 134 -0.52 3.59 -7.19
N THR A 135 -1.84 3.72 -7.18
CA THR A 135 -2.56 4.98 -7.02
C THR A 135 -3.43 4.91 -5.78
N VAL A 136 -3.29 5.89 -4.90
CA VAL A 136 -4.14 6.08 -3.73
C VAL A 136 -4.95 7.34 -3.95
N SER A 137 -6.27 7.18 -4.12
CA SER A 137 -7.21 8.27 -4.29
C SER A 137 -7.78 8.66 -2.94
N ILE A 138 -7.50 9.87 -2.50
CA ILE A 138 -8.05 10.49 -1.28
C ILE A 138 -9.36 11.15 -1.67
N ARG A 139 -10.43 10.78 -0.99
CA ARG A 139 -11.76 11.31 -1.22
C ARG A 139 -12.08 12.36 -0.16
N ASP A 140 -12.49 13.56 -0.63
CA ASP A 140 -13.10 14.56 0.21
C ASP A 140 -14.38 14.01 0.85
N VAL A 141 -14.51 14.11 2.16
CA VAL A 141 -15.70 13.69 2.92
C VAL A 141 -16.40 14.82 3.65
N GLY A 142 -16.00 16.05 3.41
CA GLY A 142 -16.63 17.28 3.92
C GLY A 142 -16.68 17.35 5.46
N GLY A 143 -16.17 18.43 6.00
CA GLY A 143 -16.36 18.79 7.41
C GLY A 143 -15.33 18.29 8.41
N LEU A 144 -14.21 17.71 7.98
CA LEU A 144 -13.11 17.39 8.90
C LEU A 144 -12.17 18.58 9.12
N ASP A 145 -12.00 19.42 8.12
CA ASP A 145 -11.13 20.62 8.16
C ASP A 145 -11.62 21.80 7.28
N ASP A 146 -12.86 21.79 6.85
CA ASP A 146 -13.54 22.92 6.20
C ASP A 146 -13.51 24.22 7.06
N ASN A 147 -12.44 24.40 7.85
CA ASN A 147 -12.33 25.48 8.85
C ASN A 147 -12.10 26.86 8.25
N ASN A 148 -12.15 27.04 6.93
CA ASN A 148 -12.05 28.36 6.35
C ASN A 148 -13.40 28.94 5.90
N ASP A 149 -14.54 28.42 6.41
CA ASP A 149 -15.83 29.06 6.21
C ASP A 149 -15.92 30.35 7.04
N THR A 150 -15.30 31.44 6.53
CA THR A 150 -15.71 32.82 6.90
C THR A 150 -16.95 33.25 6.12
N GLY A 151 -17.58 32.33 5.40
CA GLY A 151 -18.82 32.55 4.65
C GLY A 151 -20.04 32.25 5.50
N THR A 152 -20.92 33.21 5.61
CA THR A 152 -22.26 33.16 6.19
C THR A 152 -22.96 31.83 5.82
N ALA A 153 -22.99 30.88 6.74
CA ALA A 153 -23.73 29.62 6.55
C ALA A 153 -25.22 29.93 6.34
N THR A 154 -25.64 30.02 5.12
CA THR A 154 -27.07 29.93 4.76
C THR A 154 -27.46 28.46 4.84
N ASN A 155 -27.66 27.97 6.07
CA ASN A 155 -28.18 26.61 6.28
C ASN A 155 -29.60 26.52 5.71
N THR A 156 -29.73 26.08 4.47
CA THR A 156 -31.02 25.70 3.87
C THR A 156 -31.30 24.20 4.09
N ASN A 157 -30.95 23.64 5.26
CA ASN A 157 -31.40 22.30 5.61
C ASN A 157 -32.83 22.37 6.16
N THR A 158 -33.79 22.22 5.28
CA THR A 158 -35.24 22.18 5.59
C THR A 158 -35.72 20.79 6.03
N ASN A 159 -34.84 19.92 6.60
CA ASN A 159 -35.30 18.65 7.13
C ASN A 159 -34.46 18.12 8.28
N SER A 160 -34.46 18.85 9.41
CA SER A 160 -34.00 18.27 10.69
C SER A 160 -35.08 18.42 11.73
N THR A 161 -35.81 17.35 12.00
CA THR A 161 -36.58 17.15 13.24
C THR A 161 -35.60 16.81 14.37
N GLY A 162 -34.81 17.80 14.82
CA GLY A 162 -33.91 17.68 15.95
C GLY A 162 -34.09 18.89 16.85
N THR A 163 -34.64 18.70 18.06
CA THR A 163 -34.76 19.69 19.12
C THR A 163 -33.39 20.17 19.59
N GLY A 164 -32.86 21.22 18.98
CA GLY A 164 -31.68 21.96 19.43
C GLY A 164 -32.10 23.32 19.97
N THR A 165 -31.87 23.56 21.27
CA THR A 165 -32.12 24.82 21.95
C THR A 165 -31.12 25.86 21.47
N ALA A 166 -31.57 26.80 20.62
CA ALA A 166 -30.76 27.94 20.20
C ALA A 166 -30.92 29.05 21.24
N THR A 167 -29.87 29.37 21.99
CA THR A 167 -29.75 30.57 22.80
C THR A 167 -29.20 31.71 21.91
N GLY A 168 -30.06 32.38 21.17
CA GLY A 168 -29.71 33.59 20.44
C GLY A 168 -30.23 34.82 21.21
N THR A 169 -29.34 35.66 21.74
CA THR A 169 -29.68 36.97 22.27
C THR A 169 -29.85 37.96 21.11
N GLY A 170 -31.02 37.99 20.55
CA GLY A 170 -31.42 39.04 19.59
C GLY A 170 -32.10 40.21 20.30
N THR A 171 -31.49 41.41 20.27
CA THR A 171 -32.10 42.62 20.76
C THR A 171 -33.14 43.09 19.75
N ALA A 172 -34.40 42.94 20.08
CA ALA A 172 -35.49 43.52 19.27
C ALA A 172 -35.73 44.96 19.69
N THR A 173 -35.43 45.91 18.81
CA THR A 173 -35.90 47.32 18.93
C THR A 173 -37.26 47.44 18.24
N GLY A 174 -38.32 47.33 19.02
CA GLY A 174 -39.66 47.64 18.53
C GLY A 174 -39.97 49.14 18.70
N THR A 175 -40.19 49.84 17.60
CA THR A 175 -40.83 51.18 17.61
C THR A 175 -42.33 50.97 17.46
N GLY A 176 -43.07 51.12 18.55
CA GLY A 176 -44.51 51.24 18.50
C GLY A 176 -44.92 52.68 18.24
N THR A 177 -45.82 52.87 17.30
CA THR A 177 -46.59 54.12 17.12
C THR A 177 -48.05 53.86 17.42
N ALA A 178 -48.57 54.66 18.28
CA ALA A 178 -49.98 54.70 18.69
C ALA A 178 -50.91 55.15 17.53
#